data_67a8e97374ef62b0949778a9b0d5db87
#
_entry.id   67a8e97374ef62b0949778a9b0d5db87
#
_cell.length_a   1.000
_cell.length_b   1.000
_cell.length_c   1.000
_cell.angle_alpha   90.00
_cell.angle_beta   90.00
_cell.angle_gamma   90.00
#
_symmetry.space_group_name_H-M   'P 1'
#
loop_
_entity.id
_entity.type
_entity.pdbx_description
1 polymer ?
#
loop_
_entity_poly.entity_id
_entity_poly.type
_entity_poly.pdbx_seq_one_letter_code
_entity_poly.pdbx_strand_id
1 'polypeptide(L)'
;STQAKTLFPYTTLFRSALDDDILLEIEKPARYIGGEVNAVMKNVEDIDVRFAMCFPDVYEIGMSHLGIQILYDMFNRREDVWCERVYSPWHDLDKVMREQKIPLFALESQDPIKDFDFLGITIQFEMCYTNILQILDLSQIPLHAKDRTLDDPFVIGGGPCTYNPEPIAEFFDLFYIGEGETAYDELLDAYKEWKGSGKSRREFLERAAQIEGLYVPIFYDAEYNEDGTLKSFTPNNEYASAVVKKQIVMDVTDAPYPMKPVVPFIKVTQDRVVLEIQRGCIRGCRFCQAGMLYRPVRERNVERLKQYAHDMLQNTGHEEISLSSLSSSDYSELKELVTYLIDEFKN
;
A
#
# COMPACT_ATOMS: atom_id res chain seq x y z
N SER A 1 35.06 8.76 21.13
CA SER A 1 33.88 8.63 20.26
C SER A 1 34.10 7.67 19.05
N THR A 2 35.32 7.21 18.82
CA THR A 2 35.65 6.28 17.71
C THR A 2 35.40 4.80 18.06
N GLN A 3 35.22 4.46 19.31
CA GLN A 3 34.98 3.07 19.75
C GLN A 3 33.51 2.61 19.69
N ALA A 4 32.55 3.54 19.65
CA ALA A 4 31.12 3.20 19.52
C ALA A 4 30.73 2.76 18.11
N LYS A 5 31.48 3.15 17.08
CA LYS A 5 31.21 2.79 15.67
C LYS A 5 31.51 1.32 15.31
N THR A 6 32.26 0.62 16.17
CA THR A 6 32.70 -0.77 15.89
C THR A 6 31.82 -1.84 16.56
N LEU A 7 30.93 -1.47 17.48
CA LEU A 7 30.10 -2.42 18.24
C LEU A 7 28.71 -2.67 17.62
N PHE A 8 28.28 -1.82 16.70
CA PHE A 8 27.00 -1.99 15.98
C PHE A 8 27.18 -1.64 14.51
N PRO A 9 27.50 -2.60 13.63
CA PRO A 9 27.60 -2.31 12.19
C PRO A 9 26.30 -1.80 11.55
N TYR A 10 25.18 -1.88 12.26
CA TYR A 10 23.88 -1.37 11.83
C TYR A 10 23.62 0.10 12.18
N THR A 11 24.46 0.75 12.98
CA THR A 11 24.26 2.17 13.37
C THR A 11 24.50 3.17 12.25
N THR A 12 25.05 2.75 11.12
CA THR A 12 25.15 3.56 9.90
C THR A 12 23.91 3.47 9.00
N LEU A 13 22.99 2.52 9.29
CA LEU A 13 21.73 2.31 8.54
C LEU A 13 20.55 3.09 9.13
N PHE A 14 20.64 3.55 10.36
CA PHE A 14 19.59 4.38 10.97
C PHE A 14 19.93 5.86 10.82
N ARG A 15 19.57 6.44 9.67
CA ARG A 15 19.38 7.89 9.58
C ARG A 15 18.00 8.16 10.15
N SER A 16 17.88 9.02 11.15
CA SER A 16 16.59 9.56 11.55
C SER A 16 16.33 10.83 10.73
N ALA A 17 15.18 10.90 10.07
CA ALA A 17 14.72 12.12 9.42
C ALA A 17 14.39 13.21 10.45
N LEU A 18 14.18 12.80 11.71
CA LEU A 18 13.84 13.67 12.84
C LEU A 18 14.98 13.71 13.85
N ASP A 19 15.32 14.89 14.32
CA ASP A 19 16.26 15.09 15.43
C ASP A 19 15.65 14.63 16.75
N ASP A 20 16.50 14.27 17.74
CA ASP A 20 16.07 13.82 19.06
C ASP A 20 15.17 14.84 19.77
N ASP A 21 15.43 16.14 19.61
CA ASP A 21 14.62 17.22 20.19
C ASP A 21 13.18 17.17 19.66
N ILE A 22 12.98 16.91 18.36
CA ILE A 22 11.66 16.75 17.76
C ILE A 22 10.97 15.49 18.31
N LEU A 23 11.70 14.36 18.37
CA LEU A 23 11.16 13.11 18.87
C LEU A 23 10.70 13.20 20.34
N LEU A 24 11.33 14.06 21.14
CA LEU A 24 10.95 14.30 22.54
C LEU A 24 9.71 15.20 22.70
N GLU A 25 9.39 16.02 21.70
CA GLU A 25 8.27 16.96 21.71
C GLU A 25 6.97 16.38 21.15
N ILE A 26 7.06 15.35 20.29
CA ILE A 26 5.89 14.78 19.62
C ILE A 26 5.27 13.63 20.41
N GLU A 27 3.96 13.45 20.23
CA GLU A 27 3.23 12.33 20.79
C GLU A 27 3.58 11.03 20.03
N LYS A 28 3.94 9.97 20.78
CA LYS A 28 4.25 8.64 20.22
C LYS A 28 5.32 8.65 19.11
N PRO A 29 6.56 9.04 19.43
CA PRO A 29 7.64 9.07 18.44
C PRO A 29 7.89 7.73 17.74
N ALA A 30 7.52 6.60 18.36
CA ALA A 30 7.62 5.27 17.76
C ALA A 30 6.77 5.06 16.49
N ARG A 31 5.88 5.99 16.15
CA ARG A 31 5.18 6.02 14.85
C ARG A 31 6.12 6.32 13.68
N TYR A 32 7.28 6.95 13.94
CA TYR A 32 8.08 7.62 12.93
C TYR A 32 9.54 7.16 12.85
N ILE A 33 9.97 6.30 13.77
CA ILE A 33 11.39 5.92 13.87
C ILE A 33 11.77 4.69 13.02
N GLY A 34 10.79 3.90 12.55
CA GLY A 34 11.08 2.66 11.81
C GLY A 34 11.86 1.61 12.62
N GLY A 35 12.47 0.64 11.96
CA GLY A 35 13.33 -0.37 12.59
C GLY A 35 12.59 -1.47 13.34
N GLU A 36 11.30 -1.63 13.10
CA GLU A 36 10.46 -2.65 13.73
C GLU A 36 10.92 -4.07 13.36
N VAL A 37 10.57 -5.03 14.21
CA VAL A 37 10.84 -6.46 13.94
C VAL A 37 10.20 -6.88 12.63
N ASN A 38 10.94 -7.60 11.80
CA ASN A 38 10.58 -8.04 10.46
C ASN A 38 10.45 -6.90 9.40
N ALA A 39 10.80 -5.66 9.71
CA ALA A 39 10.94 -4.63 8.67
C ALA A 39 12.07 -5.02 7.70
N VAL A 40 11.83 -4.84 6.40
CA VAL A 40 12.78 -5.23 5.36
C VAL A 40 13.70 -4.05 5.04
N MET A 41 15.00 -4.24 5.31
CA MET A 41 16.03 -3.25 5.01
C MET A 41 16.85 -3.72 3.81
N LYS A 42 17.00 -2.86 2.81
CA LYS A 42 17.84 -3.10 1.63
C LYS A 42 18.84 -1.97 1.44
N ASN A 43 19.87 -2.22 0.64
CA ASN A 43 20.81 -1.18 0.26
C ASN A 43 20.31 -0.48 -1.02
N VAL A 44 20.17 0.82 -0.99
CA VAL A 44 19.65 1.63 -2.12
C VAL A 44 20.48 1.43 -3.40
N GLU A 45 21.81 1.19 -3.25
CA GLU A 45 22.71 1.00 -4.39
C GLU A 45 22.42 -0.30 -5.18
N ASP A 46 21.75 -1.28 -4.54
CA ASP A 46 21.43 -2.58 -5.13
C ASP A 46 20.00 -2.63 -5.70
N ILE A 47 19.26 -1.52 -5.67
CA ILE A 47 17.82 -1.45 -5.97
C ILE A 47 17.56 -0.68 -7.26
N ASP A 48 16.80 -1.28 -8.17
CA ASP A 48 16.35 -0.64 -9.40
C ASP A 48 15.11 0.26 -9.18
N VAL A 49 14.19 -0.17 -8.28
CA VAL A 49 12.92 0.51 -8.03
C VAL A 49 12.67 0.70 -6.54
N ARG A 50 12.45 1.96 -6.13
CA ARG A 50 11.99 2.32 -4.78
C ARG A 50 10.50 2.63 -4.80
N PHE A 51 9.75 1.94 -3.97
CA PHE A 51 8.30 2.08 -3.87
C PHE A 51 7.88 2.52 -2.47
N ALA A 52 7.34 3.73 -2.33
CA ALA A 52 6.75 4.21 -1.09
C ALA A 52 5.28 3.73 -1.01
N MET A 53 4.99 2.78 -0.12
CA MET A 53 3.64 2.24 0.10
C MET A 53 2.95 3.03 1.21
N CYS A 54 2.00 3.86 0.83
CA CYS A 54 1.35 4.80 1.71
C CYS A 54 -0.07 4.35 2.11
N PHE A 55 -0.33 4.37 3.41
CA PHE A 55 -1.69 4.36 3.94
C PHE A 55 -2.03 5.77 4.42
N PRO A 56 -3.07 6.44 3.88
CA PRO A 56 -3.35 7.85 4.14
C PRO A 56 -4.12 8.07 5.47
N ASP A 57 -3.61 7.48 6.53
CA ASP A 57 -4.05 7.64 7.91
C ASP A 57 -2.86 7.40 8.85
N VAL A 58 -3.08 7.52 10.15
CA VAL A 58 -2.02 7.35 11.16
C VAL A 58 -1.48 5.93 11.20
N TYR A 59 -0.26 5.81 11.71
CA TYR A 59 0.51 4.56 11.83
C TYR A 59 -0.31 3.39 12.40
N GLU A 60 -1.06 3.61 13.52
CA GLU A 60 -1.81 2.53 14.18
C GLU A 60 -2.92 1.93 13.32
N ILE A 61 -3.50 2.72 12.42
CA ILE A 61 -4.53 2.25 11.47
C ILE A 61 -3.85 1.57 10.28
N GLY A 62 -2.85 2.21 9.70
CA GLY A 62 -2.14 1.69 8.53
C GLY A 62 -1.41 0.38 8.79
N MET A 63 -0.72 0.26 9.94
CA MET A 63 -0.05 -0.99 10.36
C MET A 63 -1.02 -2.15 10.58
N SER A 64 -2.28 -1.84 10.87
CA SER A 64 -3.34 -2.84 11.05
C SER A 64 -3.97 -3.32 9.73
N HIS A 65 -3.59 -2.74 8.58
CA HIS A 65 -4.22 -3.02 7.30
C HIS A 65 -3.53 -4.16 6.56
N LEU A 66 -4.20 -5.33 6.50
CA LEU A 66 -3.65 -6.55 5.89
C LEU A 66 -3.22 -6.36 4.42
N GLY A 67 -3.98 -5.61 3.62
CA GLY A 67 -3.64 -5.37 2.21
C GLY A 67 -2.28 -4.69 2.01
N ILE A 68 -1.93 -3.73 2.88
CA ILE A 68 -0.59 -3.11 2.88
C ILE A 68 0.48 -4.15 3.25
N GLN A 69 0.24 -5.00 4.24
CA GLN A 69 1.18 -6.02 4.66
C GLN A 69 1.44 -7.05 3.54
N ILE A 70 0.40 -7.43 2.80
CA ILE A 70 0.52 -8.33 1.64
C ILE A 70 1.37 -7.69 0.54
N LEU A 71 1.08 -6.44 0.15
CA LEU A 71 1.82 -5.76 -0.91
C LEU A 71 3.26 -5.44 -0.49
N TYR A 72 3.48 -5.02 0.75
CA TYR A 72 4.81 -4.79 1.31
C TYR A 72 5.68 -6.06 1.24
N ASP A 73 5.13 -7.19 1.70
CA ASP A 73 5.82 -8.49 1.63
C ASP A 73 6.07 -8.91 0.18
N MET A 74 5.06 -8.80 -0.68
CA MET A 74 5.15 -9.19 -2.09
C MET A 74 6.25 -8.40 -2.83
N PHE A 75 6.26 -7.09 -2.71
CA PHE A 75 7.26 -6.25 -3.38
C PHE A 75 8.66 -6.50 -2.85
N ASN A 76 8.80 -6.69 -1.53
CA ASN A 76 10.09 -6.93 -0.91
C ASN A 76 10.67 -8.34 -1.13
N ARG A 77 9.88 -9.29 -1.66
CA ARG A 77 10.40 -10.58 -2.17
C ARG A 77 11.24 -10.42 -3.43
N ARG A 78 11.04 -9.35 -4.19
CA ARG A 78 11.88 -9.02 -5.35
C ARG A 78 13.19 -8.45 -4.85
N GLU A 79 14.31 -8.91 -5.42
CA GLU A 79 15.65 -8.41 -5.06
C GLU A 79 15.89 -6.98 -5.57
N ASP A 80 15.28 -6.63 -6.70
CA ASP A 80 15.44 -5.38 -7.43
C ASP A 80 14.48 -4.25 -7.00
N VAL A 81 13.54 -4.53 -6.08
CA VAL A 81 12.53 -3.59 -5.59
C VAL A 81 12.67 -3.42 -4.09
N TRP A 82 12.63 -2.20 -3.60
CA TRP A 82 12.47 -1.91 -2.17
C TRP A 82 11.18 -1.17 -1.92
N CYS A 83 10.26 -1.82 -1.22
CA CYS A 83 9.01 -1.25 -0.76
C CYS A 83 9.16 -0.76 0.69
N GLU A 84 8.87 0.50 0.93
CA GLU A 84 8.99 1.15 2.22
C GLU A 84 7.63 1.74 2.64
N ARG A 85 7.34 1.73 3.96
CA ARG A 85 6.04 2.14 4.49
C ARG A 85 5.98 3.64 4.77
N VAL A 86 4.80 4.21 4.51
CA VAL A 86 4.51 5.63 4.74
C VAL A 86 3.12 5.77 5.37
N TYR A 87 2.99 6.66 6.35
CA TYR A 87 1.73 6.98 7.01
C TYR A 87 1.54 8.49 7.11
N SER A 88 0.28 8.91 7.24
CA SER A 88 -0.04 10.32 7.50
C SER A 88 0.47 10.71 8.89
N PRO A 89 1.26 11.78 9.03
CA PRO A 89 1.72 12.21 10.34
C PRO A 89 0.58 12.78 11.17
N TRP A 90 0.67 12.63 12.49
CA TRP A 90 -0.26 13.28 13.41
C TRP A 90 -0.03 14.80 13.43
N HIS A 91 -1.00 15.54 13.94
CA HIS A 91 -1.01 17.01 13.90
C HIS A 91 0.22 17.69 14.47
N ASP A 92 0.83 17.11 15.52
CA ASP A 92 2.02 17.64 16.17
C ASP A 92 3.23 17.57 15.22
N LEU A 93 3.48 16.41 14.61
CA LEU A 93 4.57 16.24 13.67
C LEU A 93 4.28 17.00 12.35
N ASP A 94 3.04 17.00 11.84
CA ASP A 94 2.66 17.80 10.65
C ASP A 94 3.05 19.28 10.83
N LYS A 95 2.74 19.84 12.01
CA LYS A 95 3.09 21.21 12.34
C LYS A 95 4.61 21.44 12.31
N VAL A 96 5.39 20.58 12.96
CA VAL A 96 6.86 20.68 12.98
C VAL A 96 7.44 20.55 11.58
N MET A 97 6.95 19.58 10.78
CA MET A 97 7.40 19.38 9.39
C MET A 97 7.18 20.62 8.55
N ARG A 98 6.03 21.30 8.68
CA ARG A 98 5.74 22.55 7.96
C ARG A 98 6.62 23.71 8.42
N GLU A 99 6.79 23.88 9.73
CA GLU A 99 7.60 24.98 10.31
C GLU A 99 9.09 24.84 9.96
N GLN A 100 9.60 23.60 10.01
CA GLN A 100 11.02 23.33 9.76
C GLN A 100 11.32 22.88 8.32
N LYS A 101 10.30 22.77 7.46
CA LYS A 101 10.40 22.31 6.07
C LYS A 101 11.00 20.90 5.93
N ILE A 102 10.69 20.02 6.86
CA ILE A 102 11.08 18.62 6.82
C ILE A 102 10.12 17.92 5.85
N PRO A 103 10.58 17.28 4.76
CA PRO A 103 9.72 16.52 3.86
C PRO A 103 9.21 15.24 4.52
N LEU A 104 8.04 14.76 4.10
CA LEU A 104 7.54 13.45 4.53
C LEU A 104 8.50 12.35 4.02
N PHE A 105 8.74 11.36 4.85
CA PHE A 105 9.74 10.33 4.66
C PHE A 105 9.16 8.92 4.86
N ALA A 106 9.84 7.92 4.30
CA ALA A 106 9.53 6.52 4.50
C ALA A 106 10.10 5.99 5.83
N LEU A 107 9.47 4.97 6.42
CA LEU A 107 9.88 4.47 7.74
C LEU A 107 11.19 3.69 7.72
N GLU A 108 11.45 2.91 6.67
CA GLU A 108 12.62 2.03 6.62
C GLU A 108 13.91 2.81 6.42
N SER A 109 14.01 3.59 5.37
CA SER A 109 15.22 4.36 5.03
C SER A 109 15.31 5.70 5.73
N GLN A 110 14.18 6.27 6.14
CA GLN A 110 14.05 7.67 6.59
C GLN A 110 14.36 8.68 5.49
N ASP A 111 14.35 8.26 4.23
CA ASP A 111 14.56 9.14 3.08
C ASP A 111 13.26 9.86 2.69
N PRO A 112 13.34 11.08 2.12
CA PRO A 112 12.18 11.80 1.60
C PRO A 112 11.45 11.02 0.52
N ILE A 113 10.11 11.00 0.57
CA ILE A 113 9.29 10.28 -0.42
C ILE A 113 9.50 10.80 -1.84
N LYS A 114 9.85 12.08 -1.97
CA LYS A 114 10.14 12.69 -3.27
C LYS A 114 11.27 11.97 -4.02
N ASP A 115 12.19 11.31 -3.32
CA ASP A 115 13.35 10.63 -3.89
C ASP A 115 13.04 9.20 -4.35
N PHE A 116 11.76 8.78 -4.25
CA PHE A 116 11.30 7.46 -4.68
C PHE A 116 10.85 7.46 -6.15
N ASP A 117 10.78 6.27 -6.74
CA ASP A 117 10.25 6.07 -8.10
C ASP A 117 8.72 6.10 -8.12
N PHE A 118 8.10 5.53 -7.07
CA PHE A 118 6.65 5.45 -6.92
C PHE A 118 6.20 5.85 -5.52
N LEU A 119 5.06 6.54 -5.47
CA LEU A 119 4.24 6.71 -4.27
C LEU A 119 2.89 6.02 -4.50
N GLY A 120 2.72 4.82 -3.94
CA GLY A 120 1.48 4.07 -3.98
C GLY A 120 0.60 4.37 -2.78
N ILE A 121 -0.60 4.88 -3.00
CA ILE A 121 -1.54 5.27 -1.93
C ILE A 121 -2.75 4.34 -1.97
N THR A 122 -3.03 3.65 -0.87
CA THR A 122 -4.22 2.83 -0.75
C THR A 122 -5.42 3.65 -0.28
N ILE A 123 -6.48 3.70 -1.09
CA ILE A 123 -7.64 4.55 -0.86
C ILE A 123 -8.81 3.67 -0.40
N GLN A 124 -8.99 3.56 0.92
CA GLN A 124 -9.97 2.65 1.52
C GLN A 124 -11.37 3.26 1.62
N PHE A 125 -11.46 4.58 1.78
CA PHE A 125 -12.71 5.33 1.86
C PHE A 125 -12.47 6.81 1.52
N GLU A 126 -13.51 7.51 1.11
CA GLU A 126 -13.41 8.86 0.55
C GLU A 126 -13.00 9.93 1.56
N MET A 127 -13.23 9.71 2.86
CA MET A 127 -12.83 10.67 3.90
C MET A 127 -11.29 10.83 4.01
N CYS A 128 -10.50 9.93 3.45
CA CYS A 128 -9.05 10.06 3.43
C CYS A 128 -8.52 10.96 2.29
N TYR A 129 -9.36 11.50 1.42
CA TYR A 129 -8.93 12.33 0.30
C TYR A 129 -8.13 13.57 0.73
N THR A 130 -8.53 14.21 1.83
CA THR A 130 -7.77 15.34 2.38
C THR A 130 -6.39 14.94 2.92
N ASN A 131 -6.28 13.73 3.49
CA ASN A 131 -5.00 13.19 3.96
C ASN A 131 -4.06 12.89 2.78
N ILE A 132 -4.61 12.47 1.63
CA ILE A 132 -3.83 12.28 0.41
C ILE A 132 -3.18 13.59 -0.03
N LEU A 133 -3.96 14.69 -0.02
CA LEU A 133 -3.41 16.02 -0.35
C LEU A 133 -2.36 16.46 0.68
N GLN A 134 -2.57 16.20 1.97
CA GLN A 134 -1.58 16.44 3.02
C GLN A 134 -0.27 15.68 2.76
N ILE A 135 -0.35 14.39 2.38
CA ILE A 135 0.80 13.55 2.07
C ILE A 135 1.58 14.13 0.89
N LEU A 136 0.91 14.48 -0.21
CA LEU A 136 1.57 15.09 -1.37
C LEU A 136 2.25 16.41 -1.02
N ASP A 137 1.57 17.28 -0.27
CA ASP A 137 2.08 18.58 0.16
C ASP A 137 3.31 18.44 1.08
N LEU A 138 3.22 17.60 2.12
CA LEU A 138 4.34 17.32 3.03
C LEU A 138 5.51 16.62 2.33
N SER A 139 5.24 15.80 1.32
CA SER A 139 6.26 15.16 0.50
C SER A 139 6.92 16.13 -0.50
N GLN A 140 6.44 17.36 -0.59
CA GLN A 140 6.90 18.36 -1.59
C GLN A 140 6.76 17.86 -3.03
N ILE A 141 5.75 17.01 -3.28
CA ILE A 141 5.37 16.52 -4.61
C ILE A 141 4.26 17.44 -5.15
N PRO A 142 4.33 17.91 -6.41
CA PRO A 142 3.25 18.71 -7.00
C PRO A 142 1.89 18.00 -6.85
N LEU A 143 0.88 18.73 -6.33
CA LEU A 143 -0.43 18.15 -6.09
C LEU A 143 -1.03 17.57 -7.36
N HIS A 144 -1.12 18.38 -8.41
CA HIS A 144 -1.68 17.92 -9.68
C HIS A 144 -0.67 17.08 -10.49
N ALA A 145 -1.12 15.95 -11.01
CA ALA A 145 -0.29 15.05 -11.81
C ALA A 145 0.32 15.76 -13.05
N LYS A 146 -0.42 16.68 -13.65
CA LYS A 146 0.05 17.46 -14.83
C LYS A 146 1.27 18.36 -14.56
N ASP A 147 1.51 18.72 -13.30
CA ASP A 147 2.59 19.62 -12.90
C ASP A 147 3.88 18.86 -12.50
N ARG A 148 3.82 17.50 -12.48
CA ARG A 148 4.94 16.62 -12.15
C ARG A 148 5.91 16.47 -13.31
N THR A 149 7.18 16.39 -12.97
CA THR A 149 8.32 16.23 -13.88
C THR A 149 8.96 14.85 -13.76
N LEU A 150 10.06 14.61 -14.46
CA LEU A 150 10.85 13.38 -14.34
C LEU A 150 11.53 13.21 -12.97
N ASP A 151 11.65 14.30 -12.21
CA ASP A 151 12.25 14.31 -10.87
C ASP A 151 11.23 13.96 -9.76
N ASP A 152 9.96 13.82 -10.12
CA ASP A 152 8.89 13.49 -9.17
C ASP A 152 8.46 12.02 -9.31
N PRO A 153 8.11 11.32 -8.21
CA PRO A 153 7.62 9.97 -8.29
C PRO A 153 6.33 9.86 -9.10
N PHE A 154 6.02 8.65 -9.60
CA PHE A 154 4.68 8.35 -10.09
C PHE A 154 3.76 8.09 -8.91
N VAL A 155 2.64 8.80 -8.85
CA VAL A 155 1.62 8.62 -7.79
C VAL A 155 0.54 7.67 -8.26
N ILE A 156 0.42 6.53 -7.57
CA ILE A 156 -0.51 5.44 -7.90
C ILE A 156 -1.58 5.34 -6.82
N GLY A 157 -2.85 5.36 -7.22
CA GLY A 157 -3.98 5.06 -6.34
C GLY A 157 -4.36 3.58 -6.41
N GLY A 158 -4.55 2.93 -5.25
CA GLY A 158 -5.08 1.57 -5.13
C GLY A 158 -6.22 1.49 -4.12
N GLY A 159 -6.85 0.32 -3.98
CA GLY A 159 -7.90 0.08 -3.00
C GLY A 159 -9.33 0.31 -3.51
N PRO A 160 -10.34 0.13 -2.65
CA PRO A 160 -11.74 0.08 -3.08
C PRO A 160 -12.29 1.39 -3.67
N CYS A 161 -11.75 2.55 -3.30
CA CYS A 161 -12.22 3.82 -3.89
C CYS A 161 -11.78 4.02 -5.34
N THR A 162 -10.82 3.24 -5.85
CA THR A 162 -10.39 3.32 -7.25
C THR A 162 -11.44 2.83 -8.25
N TYR A 163 -12.53 2.24 -7.78
CA TYR A 163 -13.70 1.93 -8.63
C TYR A 163 -14.52 3.18 -9.00
N ASN A 164 -14.25 4.31 -8.35
CA ASN A 164 -14.72 5.63 -8.72
C ASN A 164 -13.59 6.66 -8.49
N PRO A 165 -12.56 6.68 -9.36
CA PRO A 165 -11.35 7.47 -9.14
C PRO A 165 -11.53 8.95 -9.49
N GLU A 166 -12.52 9.31 -10.31
CA GLU A 166 -12.69 10.63 -10.90
C GLU A 166 -12.72 11.80 -9.90
N PRO A 167 -13.30 11.67 -8.67
CA PRO A 167 -13.26 12.77 -7.71
C PRO A 167 -11.87 13.26 -7.31
N ILE A 168 -10.83 12.43 -7.48
CA ILE A 168 -9.43 12.74 -7.13
C ILE A 168 -8.46 12.43 -8.27
N ALA A 169 -8.96 12.19 -9.46
CA ALA A 169 -8.18 11.74 -10.61
C ALA A 169 -7.04 12.71 -10.97
N GLU A 170 -7.24 14.01 -10.83
CA GLU A 170 -6.25 15.04 -11.17
C GLU A 170 -4.99 15.03 -10.28
N PHE A 171 -5.04 14.36 -9.11
CA PHE A 171 -3.93 14.23 -8.17
C PHE A 171 -3.10 12.96 -8.37
N PHE A 172 -3.53 12.05 -9.24
CA PHE A 172 -2.88 10.77 -9.49
C PHE A 172 -2.39 10.65 -10.93
N ASP A 173 -1.23 10.01 -11.11
CA ASP A 173 -0.73 9.66 -12.43
C ASP A 173 -1.49 8.47 -13.01
N LEU A 174 -1.79 7.49 -12.15
CA LEU A 174 -2.54 6.29 -12.53
C LEU A 174 -3.22 5.65 -11.31
N PHE A 175 -4.22 4.79 -11.59
CA PHE A 175 -4.87 3.96 -10.59
C PHE A 175 -4.75 2.49 -10.93
N TYR A 176 -4.55 1.68 -9.92
CA TYR A 176 -4.63 0.23 -9.99
C TYR A 176 -6.02 -0.22 -9.52
N ILE A 177 -6.78 -0.88 -10.39
CA ILE A 177 -8.16 -1.29 -10.13
C ILE A 177 -8.22 -2.79 -9.90
N GLY A 178 -8.52 -3.19 -8.67
CA GLY A 178 -8.64 -4.58 -8.27
C GLY A 178 -7.60 -5.04 -7.24
N GLU A 179 -7.28 -6.33 -7.28
CA GLU A 179 -6.39 -6.98 -6.33
C GLU A 179 -4.94 -6.87 -6.80
N GLY A 180 -4.06 -6.34 -5.95
CA GLY A 180 -2.71 -5.92 -6.30
C GLY A 180 -1.73 -7.05 -6.63
N GLU A 181 -2.07 -8.29 -6.29
CA GLU A 181 -1.16 -9.42 -6.44
C GLU A 181 -0.96 -9.89 -7.89
N THR A 182 -1.63 -9.29 -8.87
CA THR A 182 -1.63 -9.78 -10.26
C THR A 182 -0.73 -9.02 -11.22
N ALA A 183 -0.86 -7.69 -11.33
CA ALA A 183 -0.23 -6.92 -12.40
C ALA A 183 0.89 -5.97 -11.96
N TYR A 184 1.23 -5.89 -10.66
CA TYR A 184 2.30 -5.00 -10.23
C TYR A 184 3.67 -5.42 -10.75
N ASP A 185 3.95 -6.71 -10.90
CA ASP A 185 5.24 -7.14 -11.46
C ASP A 185 5.42 -6.63 -12.89
N GLU A 186 4.37 -6.69 -13.73
CA GLU A 186 4.42 -6.13 -15.09
C GLU A 186 4.64 -4.61 -15.09
N LEU A 187 3.99 -3.89 -14.16
CA LEU A 187 4.18 -2.45 -14.02
C LEU A 187 5.61 -2.07 -13.60
N LEU A 188 6.16 -2.78 -12.62
CA LEU A 188 7.52 -2.55 -12.13
C LEU A 188 8.57 -2.87 -13.19
N ASP A 189 8.38 -3.96 -13.95
CA ASP A 189 9.26 -4.32 -15.05
C ASP A 189 9.17 -3.31 -16.21
N ALA A 190 7.98 -2.86 -16.56
CA ALA A 190 7.79 -1.79 -17.55
C ALA A 190 8.44 -0.47 -17.12
N TYR A 191 8.41 -0.16 -15.83
CA TYR A 191 9.11 1.01 -15.27
C TYR A 191 10.63 0.88 -15.39
N LYS A 192 11.20 -0.28 -15.06
CA LYS A 192 12.65 -0.55 -15.21
C LYS A 192 13.11 -0.39 -16.65
N GLU A 193 12.34 -0.89 -17.62
CA GLU A 193 12.63 -0.71 -19.06
C GLU A 193 12.57 0.75 -19.48
N TRP A 194 11.69 1.54 -18.86
CA TRP A 194 11.55 2.97 -19.14
C TRP A 194 12.61 3.82 -18.43
N LYS A 195 12.95 3.52 -17.17
CA LYS A 195 13.91 4.25 -16.34
C LYS A 195 15.27 4.33 -17.04
N GLY A 196 15.79 5.53 -17.22
CA GLY A 196 17.06 5.77 -17.91
C GLY A 196 17.01 5.65 -19.46
N SER A 197 15.87 5.38 -20.06
CA SER A 197 15.70 5.29 -21.52
C SER A 197 15.72 6.65 -22.25
N GLY A 198 15.63 7.76 -21.51
CA GLY A 198 15.49 9.11 -22.06
C GLY A 198 14.06 9.44 -22.54
N LYS A 199 13.10 8.55 -22.34
CA LYS A 199 11.70 8.75 -22.68
C LYS A 199 11.00 9.67 -21.67
N SER A 200 9.93 10.31 -22.10
CA SER A 200 9.10 11.19 -21.27
C SER A 200 8.26 10.41 -20.28
N ARG A 201 7.78 11.09 -19.21
CA ARG A 201 6.80 10.57 -18.26
C ARG A 201 5.53 10.07 -18.96
N ARG A 202 5.07 10.78 -20.01
CA ARG A 202 3.90 10.38 -20.79
C ARG A 202 4.09 9.04 -21.48
N GLU A 203 5.26 8.76 -22.05
CA GLU A 203 5.53 7.47 -22.72
C GLU A 203 5.52 6.28 -21.73
N PHE A 204 5.92 6.50 -20.49
CA PHE A 204 5.71 5.46 -19.46
C PHE A 204 4.21 5.25 -19.17
N LEU A 205 3.43 6.32 -19.02
CA LEU A 205 2.00 6.24 -18.78
C LEU A 205 1.26 5.55 -19.94
N GLU A 206 1.69 5.77 -21.19
CA GLU A 206 1.18 5.06 -22.37
C GLU A 206 1.49 3.56 -22.33
N ARG A 207 2.66 3.16 -21.85
CA ARG A 207 2.97 1.74 -21.59
C ARG A 207 2.14 1.17 -20.45
N ALA A 208 2.01 1.91 -19.36
CA ALA A 208 1.20 1.50 -18.20
C ALA A 208 -0.28 1.32 -18.55
N ALA A 209 -0.85 2.20 -19.39
CA ALA A 209 -2.25 2.11 -19.84
C ALA A 209 -2.58 0.82 -20.60
N GLN A 210 -1.57 0.11 -21.11
CA GLN A 210 -1.74 -1.18 -21.81
C GLN A 210 -1.79 -2.37 -20.85
N ILE A 211 -1.43 -2.17 -19.57
CA ILE A 211 -1.48 -3.20 -18.53
C ILE A 211 -2.92 -3.30 -18.03
N GLU A 212 -3.48 -4.51 -18.03
CA GLU A 212 -4.86 -4.73 -17.58
C GLU A 212 -5.03 -4.34 -16.11
N GLY A 213 -6.08 -3.58 -15.81
CA GLY A 213 -6.35 -3.07 -14.47
C GLY A 213 -5.76 -1.70 -14.17
N LEU A 214 -4.93 -1.14 -15.03
CA LEU A 214 -4.42 0.22 -14.85
C LEU A 214 -5.31 1.25 -15.59
N TYR A 215 -5.65 2.30 -14.86
CA TYR A 215 -6.39 3.46 -15.34
C TYR A 215 -5.50 4.70 -15.26
N VAL A 216 -5.27 5.36 -16.40
CA VAL A 216 -4.45 6.59 -16.51
C VAL A 216 -5.37 7.76 -16.82
N PRO A 217 -5.74 8.61 -15.85
CA PRO A 217 -6.81 9.62 -16.01
C PRO A 217 -6.60 10.58 -17.18
N ILE A 218 -5.38 11.03 -17.43
CA ILE A 218 -5.07 11.99 -18.50
C ILE A 218 -5.40 11.46 -19.93
N PHE A 219 -5.67 10.17 -20.06
CA PHE A 219 -6.03 9.53 -21.34
C PHE A 219 -7.52 9.37 -21.55
N TYR A 220 -8.35 10.06 -20.76
CA TYR A 220 -9.81 10.04 -20.89
C TYR A 220 -10.37 11.45 -20.85
N ASP A 221 -11.38 11.68 -21.66
CA ASP A 221 -12.14 12.94 -21.71
C ASP A 221 -13.58 12.71 -21.26
N ALA A 222 -14.04 13.58 -20.37
CA ALA A 222 -15.44 13.66 -19.95
C ALA A 222 -16.15 14.81 -20.67
N GLU A 223 -17.24 14.53 -21.38
CA GLU A 223 -18.12 15.54 -21.93
C GLU A 223 -19.42 15.61 -21.11
N TYR A 224 -19.89 16.81 -20.87
CA TYR A 224 -21.13 17.06 -20.13
C TYR A 224 -22.20 17.70 -20.99
N ASN A 225 -23.45 17.39 -20.70
CA ASN A 225 -24.61 18.07 -21.28
C ASN A 225 -24.78 19.46 -20.63
N GLU A 226 -25.64 20.29 -21.22
CA GLU A 226 -25.94 21.63 -20.69
C GLU A 226 -26.54 21.63 -19.25
N ASP A 227 -27.20 20.53 -18.86
CA ASP A 227 -27.74 20.31 -17.53
C ASP A 227 -26.73 19.76 -16.49
N GLY A 228 -25.47 19.59 -16.89
CA GLY A 228 -24.38 19.06 -16.04
C GLY A 228 -24.34 17.52 -15.94
N THR A 229 -25.22 16.80 -16.62
CA THR A 229 -25.13 15.33 -16.66
C THR A 229 -24.03 14.87 -17.60
N LEU A 230 -23.39 13.74 -17.28
CA LEU A 230 -22.33 13.14 -18.11
C LEU A 230 -22.92 12.72 -19.47
N LYS A 231 -22.35 13.26 -20.54
CA LYS A 231 -22.73 12.92 -21.92
C LYS A 231 -21.91 11.76 -22.45
N SER A 232 -20.59 11.81 -22.27
CA SER A 232 -19.67 10.77 -22.69
C SER A 232 -18.43 10.76 -21.79
N PHE A 233 -17.81 9.58 -21.68
CA PHE A 233 -16.52 9.38 -21.05
C PHE A 233 -15.74 8.42 -21.92
N THR A 234 -14.73 8.91 -22.62
CA THR A 234 -14.06 8.16 -23.69
C THR A 234 -12.55 8.33 -23.62
N PRO A 235 -11.78 7.28 -24.01
CA PRO A 235 -10.35 7.43 -24.14
C PRO A 235 -9.99 8.43 -25.26
N ASN A 236 -8.99 9.26 -25.00
CA ASN A 236 -8.40 10.21 -25.94
C ASN A 236 -7.01 9.77 -26.42
N ASN A 237 -6.59 8.56 -26.05
CA ASN A 237 -5.30 7.97 -26.39
C ASN A 237 -5.50 6.54 -26.89
N GLU A 238 -4.77 6.13 -27.93
CA GLU A 238 -4.90 4.80 -28.57
C GLU A 238 -4.48 3.63 -27.65
N TYR A 239 -3.67 3.89 -26.62
CA TYR A 239 -3.23 2.89 -25.65
C TYR A 239 -4.19 2.72 -24.47
N ALA A 240 -5.14 3.62 -24.30
CA ALA A 240 -6.12 3.57 -23.23
C ALA A 240 -7.33 2.72 -23.60
N SER A 241 -7.73 1.79 -22.74
CA SER A 241 -8.88 0.92 -22.97
C SER A 241 -10.20 1.66 -22.72
N ALA A 242 -11.20 1.48 -23.58
CA ALA A 242 -12.55 2.02 -23.33
C ALA A 242 -13.21 1.45 -22.05
N VAL A 243 -12.76 0.29 -21.58
CA VAL A 243 -13.22 -0.35 -20.34
C VAL A 243 -12.01 -0.90 -19.60
N VAL A 244 -11.72 -0.36 -18.44
CA VAL A 244 -10.69 -0.88 -17.55
C VAL A 244 -11.26 -2.06 -16.76
N LYS A 245 -10.67 -3.24 -16.90
CA LYS A 245 -11.10 -4.44 -16.19
C LYS A 245 -10.36 -4.57 -14.88
N LYS A 246 -11.11 -4.79 -13.79
CA LYS A 246 -10.49 -5.00 -12.49
C LYS A 246 -9.66 -6.30 -12.46
N GLN A 247 -8.56 -6.26 -11.75
CA GLN A 247 -7.74 -7.43 -11.48
C GLN A 247 -8.35 -8.28 -10.35
N ILE A 248 -8.33 -9.60 -10.52
CA ILE A 248 -8.90 -10.56 -9.57
C ILE A 248 -7.94 -11.73 -9.42
N VAL A 249 -7.53 -12.04 -8.21
CA VAL A 249 -6.83 -13.27 -7.85
C VAL A 249 -7.86 -14.40 -7.78
N MET A 250 -7.90 -15.28 -8.76
CA MET A 250 -8.90 -16.35 -8.81
C MET A 250 -8.60 -17.48 -7.82
N ASP A 251 -7.35 -17.80 -7.57
CA ASP A 251 -6.92 -18.73 -6.53
C ASP A 251 -6.20 -17.97 -5.42
N VAL A 252 -6.90 -17.76 -4.30
CA VAL A 252 -6.35 -17.07 -3.13
C VAL A 252 -5.48 -17.97 -2.26
N THR A 253 -5.51 -19.29 -2.47
CA THR A 253 -4.75 -20.25 -1.66
C THR A 253 -3.26 -20.07 -1.82
N ASP A 254 -2.80 -19.89 -3.06
CA ASP A 254 -1.38 -19.69 -3.39
C ASP A 254 -0.99 -18.21 -3.59
N ALA A 255 -1.94 -17.30 -3.43
CA ALA A 255 -1.64 -15.87 -3.48
C ALA A 255 -0.60 -15.46 -2.42
N PRO A 256 0.24 -14.45 -2.70
CA PRO A 256 1.20 -13.92 -1.73
C PRO A 256 0.55 -13.61 -0.38
N TYR A 257 1.21 -14.01 0.70
CA TYR A 257 0.74 -13.75 2.06
C TYR A 257 1.93 -13.49 2.98
N PRO A 258 1.87 -12.51 3.91
CA PRO A 258 3.01 -12.15 4.75
C PRO A 258 3.20 -13.16 5.89
N MET A 259 4.20 -14.04 5.75
CA MET A 259 4.55 -15.02 6.79
C MET A 259 5.34 -14.40 7.94
N LYS A 260 5.94 -13.24 7.71
CA LYS A 260 6.71 -12.46 8.68
C LYS A 260 6.25 -11.01 8.66
N PRO A 261 4.99 -10.75 9.07
CA PRO A 261 4.49 -9.38 9.10
C PRO A 261 5.33 -8.53 10.05
N VAL A 262 5.45 -7.25 9.74
CA VAL A 262 6.16 -6.29 10.58
C VAL A 262 5.44 -6.17 11.91
N VAL A 263 6.21 -6.25 13.02
CA VAL A 263 5.68 -6.18 14.39
C VAL A 263 5.91 -4.77 14.94
N PRO A 264 4.84 -3.99 15.19
CA PRO A 264 4.98 -2.61 15.65
C PRO A 264 5.54 -2.52 17.07
N PHE A 265 6.27 -1.43 17.38
CA PHE A 265 6.75 -1.15 18.73
C PHE A 265 5.68 -0.62 19.67
N ILE A 266 4.57 -0.14 19.15
CA ILE A 266 3.43 0.37 19.92
C ILE A 266 2.18 -0.42 19.59
N LYS A 267 1.23 -0.42 20.51
CA LYS A 267 -0.07 -1.06 20.30
C LYS A 267 -0.80 -0.40 19.13
N VAL A 268 -1.20 -1.23 18.17
CA VAL A 268 -1.96 -0.85 16.98
C VAL A 268 -3.40 -1.35 17.08
N THR A 269 -4.26 -0.97 16.12
CA THR A 269 -5.69 -1.33 16.14
C THR A 269 -5.91 -2.84 16.00
N GLN A 270 -5.13 -3.52 15.14
CA GLN A 270 -5.15 -4.97 14.93
C GLN A 270 -3.79 -5.56 15.36
N ASP A 271 -3.52 -5.59 16.67
CA ASP A 271 -2.27 -6.09 17.24
C ASP A 271 -2.32 -7.61 17.43
N ARG A 272 -2.40 -8.34 16.32
CA ARG A 272 -2.61 -9.79 16.27
C ARG A 272 -2.30 -10.39 14.91
N VAL A 273 -2.17 -11.71 14.85
CA VAL A 273 -2.16 -12.43 13.56
C VAL A 273 -3.55 -12.34 12.93
N VAL A 274 -3.59 -11.95 11.66
CA VAL A 274 -4.83 -11.92 10.87
C VAL A 274 -4.77 -12.99 9.78
N LEU A 275 -5.74 -13.89 9.75
CA LEU A 275 -5.89 -14.91 8.70
C LEU A 275 -7.05 -14.52 7.79
N GLU A 276 -6.75 -14.16 6.55
CA GLU A 276 -7.77 -13.93 5.52
C GLU A 276 -8.29 -15.29 5.02
N ILE A 277 -9.48 -15.66 5.48
CA ILE A 277 -10.05 -16.98 5.17
C ILE A 277 -10.76 -17.02 3.82
N GLN A 278 -11.33 -15.89 3.40
CA GLN A 278 -11.99 -15.77 2.09
C GLN A 278 -12.04 -14.31 1.62
N ARG A 279 -12.13 -14.11 0.31
CA ARG A 279 -12.45 -12.83 -0.36
C ARG A 279 -13.84 -12.88 -0.98
N GLY A 280 -14.51 -11.73 -0.99
CA GLY A 280 -15.87 -11.60 -1.50
C GLY A 280 -16.94 -12.01 -0.47
N CYS A 281 -18.20 -11.87 -0.87
CA CYS A 281 -19.36 -12.19 -0.03
C CYS A 281 -20.55 -12.61 -0.90
N ILE A 282 -21.27 -13.65 -0.48
CA ILE A 282 -22.44 -14.21 -1.18
C ILE A 282 -23.75 -13.48 -0.85
N ARG A 283 -23.78 -12.64 0.20
CA ARG A 283 -25.05 -12.18 0.81
C ARG A 283 -25.85 -11.21 -0.07
N GLY A 284 -25.21 -10.44 -0.92
CA GLY A 284 -25.92 -9.53 -1.85
C GLY A 284 -26.73 -8.42 -1.17
N CYS A 285 -26.32 -7.95 0.01
CA CYS A 285 -26.99 -6.87 0.73
C CYS A 285 -27.06 -5.59 -0.14
N ARG A 286 -28.25 -4.99 -0.31
CA ARG A 286 -28.47 -3.87 -1.25
C ARG A 286 -27.68 -2.61 -0.93
N PHE A 287 -27.32 -2.39 0.31
CA PHE A 287 -26.53 -1.24 0.77
C PHE A 287 -25.02 -1.47 0.73
N CYS A 288 -24.56 -2.71 0.48
CA CYS A 288 -23.16 -3.10 0.68
C CYS A 288 -22.37 -2.98 -0.62
N GLN A 289 -21.54 -1.97 -0.75
CA GLN A 289 -20.59 -1.81 -1.86
C GLN A 289 -19.56 -2.93 -1.88
N ALA A 290 -18.99 -3.30 -0.73
CA ALA A 290 -17.96 -4.34 -0.62
C ALA A 290 -18.44 -5.69 -1.18
N GLY A 291 -19.72 -6.06 -0.96
CA GLY A 291 -20.32 -7.26 -1.53
C GLY A 291 -20.35 -7.29 -3.06
N MET A 292 -20.17 -6.15 -3.73
CA MET A 292 -20.07 -6.04 -5.19
C MET A 292 -18.62 -5.95 -5.65
N LEU A 293 -17.80 -5.17 -4.96
CA LEU A 293 -16.41 -4.91 -5.36
C LEU A 293 -15.53 -6.16 -5.30
N TYR A 294 -15.71 -6.99 -4.26
CA TYR A 294 -14.82 -8.14 -4.00
C TYR A 294 -15.33 -9.48 -4.57
N ARG A 295 -16.31 -9.48 -5.47
CA ARG A 295 -16.73 -10.70 -6.18
C ARG A 295 -15.71 -11.16 -7.19
N PRO A 296 -15.62 -12.49 -7.47
CA PRO A 296 -16.38 -13.61 -6.87
C PRO A 296 -15.94 -13.96 -5.45
N VAL A 297 -16.69 -14.84 -4.77
CA VAL A 297 -16.25 -15.43 -3.50
C VAL A 297 -15.16 -16.46 -3.78
N ARG A 298 -14.07 -16.40 -3.05
CA ARG A 298 -12.92 -17.30 -3.13
C ARG A 298 -12.45 -17.61 -1.73
N GLU A 299 -12.43 -18.89 -1.39
CA GLU A 299 -12.02 -19.39 -0.10
C GLU A 299 -10.56 -19.83 -0.14
N ARG A 300 -9.82 -19.57 0.92
CA ARG A 300 -8.47 -20.07 1.10
C ARG A 300 -8.53 -21.47 1.71
N ASN A 301 -7.70 -22.38 1.24
CA ASN A 301 -7.63 -23.75 1.73
C ASN A 301 -7.30 -23.81 3.22
N VAL A 302 -8.02 -24.66 3.98
CA VAL A 302 -7.90 -24.75 5.44
C VAL A 302 -6.51 -25.21 5.90
N GLU A 303 -5.87 -26.15 5.19
CA GLU A 303 -4.53 -26.62 5.53
C GLU A 303 -3.48 -25.49 5.37
N ARG A 304 -3.66 -24.65 4.35
CA ARG A 304 -2.81 -23.49 4.18
C ARG A 304 -3.00 -22.46 5.31
N LEU A 305 -4.23 -22.25 5.76
CA LEU A 305 -4.52 -21.37 6.90
C LEU A 305 -3.95 -21.90 8.23
N LYS A 306 -3.96 -23.22 8.45
CA LYS A 306 -3.33 -23.84 9.62
C LYS A 306 -1.82 -23.58 9.63
N GLN A 307 -1.17 -23.75 8.47
CA GLN A 307 0.26 -23.43 8.31
C GLN A 307 0.54 -21.94 8.57
N TYR A 308 -0.26 -21.03 7.98
CA TYR A 308 -0.11 -19.60 8.18
C TYR A 308 -0.24 -19.19 9.64
N ALA A 309 -1.21 -19.75 10.37
CA ALA A 309 -1.37 -19.50 11.80
C ALA A 309 -0.11 -19.84 12.58
N HIS A 310 0.46 -21.02 12.34
CA HIS A 310 1.68 -21.47 13.01
C HIS A 310 2.88 -20.58 12.68
N ASP A 311 3.14 -20.35 11.38
CA ASP A 311 4.31 -19.60 10.93
C ASP A 311 4.27 -18.13 11.38
N MET A 312 3.09 -17.50 11.29
CA MET A 312 2.93 -16.09 11.68
C MET A 312 3.05 -15.91 13.19
N LEU A 313 2.46 -16.76 14.02
CA LEU A 313 2.64 -16.70 15.47
C LEU A 313 4.11 -16.87 15.86
N GLN A 314 4.80 -17.83 15.26
CA GLN A 314 6.23 -18.06 15.52
C GLN A 314 7.10 -16.87 15.10
N ASN A 315 6.78 -16.22 13.99
CA ASN A 315 7.57 -15.11 13.45
C ASN A 315 7.27 -13.75 14.09
N THR A 316 6.15 -13.61 14.82
CA THR A 316 5.72 -12.31 15.39
C THR A 316 5.69 -12.30 16.92
N GLY A 317 5.46 -13.45 17.54
CA GLY A 317 5.24 -13.54 18.98
C GLY A 317 3.87 -13.03 19.42
N HIS A 318 2.92 -12.80 18.50
CA HIS A 318 1.54 -12.48 18.87
C HIS A 318 0.86 -13.66 19.56
N GLU A 319 -0.06 -13.34 20.47
CA GLU A 319 -0.84 -14.33 21.24
C GLU A 319 -2.30 -14.45 20.77
N GLU A 320 -2.72 -13.61 19.81
CA GLU A 320 -4.09 -13.58 19.30
C GLU A 320 -4.12 -13.85 17.79
N ILE A 321 -5.17 -14.56 17.33
CA ILE A 321 -5.49 -14.78 15.93
C ILE A 321 -6.89 -14.24 15.63
N SER A 322 -7.03 -13.49 14.53
CA SER A 322 -8.31 -13.07 13.96
C SER A 322 -8.54 -13.71 12.60
N LEU A 323 -9.78 -14.16 12.35
CA LEU A 323 -10.23 -14.58 11.02
C LEU A 323 -10.80 -13.38 10.28
N SER A 324 -10.27 -13.07 9.10
CA SER A 324 -10.68 -11.91 8.29
C SER A 324 -11.46 -12.36 7.06
N SER A 325 -12.66 -11.81 6.89
CA SER A 325 -13.46 -11.89 5.68
C SER A 325 -14.65 -10.92 5.76
N LEU A 326 -15.37 -10.73 4.66
CA LEU A 326 -16.63 -9.97 4.65
C LEU A 326 -17.78 -10.73 5.31
N SER A 327 -17.68 -12.06 5.44
CA SER A 327 -18.71 -12.91 6.08
C SER A 327 -18.09 -14.23 6.56
N SER A 328 -17.42 -14.17 7.71
CA SER A 328 -16.64 -15.31 8.23
C SER A 328 -17.49 -16.56 8.51
N SER A 329 -18.77 -16.39 8.87
CA SER A 329 -19.70 -17.51 9.09
C SER A 329 -20.06 -18.28 7.81
N ASP A 330 -19.76 -17.73 6.63
CA ASP A 330 -20.05 -18.36 5.34
C ASP A 330 -18.84 -19.14 4.79
N TYR A 331 -17.70 -19.12 5.47
CA TYR A 331 -16.53 -19.92 5.09
C TYR A 331 -16.83 -21.41 5.31
N SER A 332 -16.66 -22.23 4.26
CA SER A 332 -17.11 -23.62 4.23
C SER A 332 -16.44 -24.51 5.30
N GLU A 333 -15.16 -24.25 5.59
CA GLU A 333 -14.34 -25.04 6.52
C GLU A 333 -14.15 -24.36 7.89
N LEU A 334 -15.02 -23.40 8.25
CA LEU A 334 -14.89 -22.62 9.48
C LEU A 334 -14.80 -23.49 10.73
N LYS A 335 -15.64 -24.53 10.83
CA LYS A 335 -15.66 -25.41 12.00
C LYS A 335 -14.34 -26.15 12.17
N GLU A 336 -13.79 -26.68 11.08
CA GLU A 336 -12.52 -27.38 11.10
C GLU A 336 -11.38 -26.45 11.51
N LEU A 337 -11.28 -25.28 10.88
CA LEU A 337 -10.26 -24.29 11.19
C LEU A 337 -10.30 -23.87 12.65
N VAL A 338 -11.48 -23.48 13.16
CA VAL A 338 -11.63 -23.01 14.55
C VAL A 338 -11.31 -24.13 15.55
N THR A 339 -11.75 -25.38 15.28
CA THR A 339 -11.41 -26.51 16.15
C THR A 339 -9.90 -26.71 16.21
N TYR A 340 -9.23 -26.72 15.06
CA TYR A 340 -7.77 -26.83 14.99
C TYR A 340 -7.07 -25.71 15.77
N LEU A 341 -7.44 -24.45 15.54
CA LEU A 341 -6.80 -23.31 16.21
C LEU A 341 -6.95 -23.37 17.74
N ILE A 342 -8.15 -23.77 18.23
CA ILE A 342 -8.39 -23.94 19.65
C ILE A 342 -7.54 -25.09 20.22
N ASP A 343 -7.45 -26.21 19.52
CA ASP A 343 -6.76 -27.40 20.01
C ASP A 343 -5.24 -27.23 19.99
N GLU A 344 -4.70 -26.59 18.95
CA GLU A 344 -3.26 -26.38 18.76
C GLU A 344 -2.70 -25.28 19.68
N PHE A 345 -3.43 -24.19 19.87
CA PHE A 345 -2.93 -22.98 20.58
C PHE A 345 -3.61 -22.79 21.95
N LYS A 346 -3.97 -23.86 22.64
CA LYS A 346 -4.67 -23.85 23.94
C LYS A 346 -3.87 -23.30 25.15
N ASN A 347 -2.56 -23.09 25.02
CA ASN A 347 -1.68 -22.78 26.16
C ASN A 347 -1.16 -21.36 26.13
#